data_5ec8b151fad7c21538ff40a1dbd5d475
#
_entry.id   5ec8b151fad7c21538ff40a1dbd5d475
#
_cell.length_a   1.000
_cell.length_b   1.000
_cell.length_c   1.000
_cell.angle_alpha   90.00
_cell.angle_beta   90.00
_cell.angle_gamma   90.00
#
_symmetry.space_group_name_H-M   'P 1'
#
loop_
_entity.id
_entity.type
_entity.pdbx_description
1 polymer ?
#
loop_
_entity_poly.entity_id
_entity_poly.type
_entity_poly.pdbx_seq_one_letter_code
_entity_poly.pdbx_strand_id
1 'polypeptide(L)'
;MSLYYEAADILSNADKAGGSLQSRIYSKKGLKSSPANVYALVSEATKWSAVLKDVVEKAGVLREERKLTPTLAILLAHDVVLSKKGVAAPAKHALRQAIERHRTRLNGEFTKLRIRNGFTSVETWKASIISGSNGTPKGDSVEGKKAKSTRHPRWVRINTVQTTWEEQRETTFAGFKEVDDLGPVLEACSSEKLLHHDRHVPNLLALPAGCDLSKSLAYQKGEIILQDKASCFPAYLLNPTSEDGAIVDACAAPGNKTTHLAAILKCSRRALLLASEDREHKVFAFERNKLRTETLRKMVTLAGADSIVNIVGNRDFLTTEPSSHKFLDAQFDHIGALLLDPSCSGSGIVGRDDEPTLFLPSANAVTGVTPSKSKKRKRKAPKVEIKVEPVVESSGSDSDNGEDELAEQNSTVKRLALLSAFQLQLLKHAMKFPDAKKIVYSTCSIHMEENESVVVKALTSDPGRQGGWRLLHRNEQVKGLRDWHVRGDQDACKQLFSKEETKFVFAEKATNAALVADACIRCERGTTDGTMGFFVVGFVRDERLAGTMLATDEHEKVVGEEEEEEWNGFSDDGHDPAVTQDSSAPDLDAFEVPSSPAHARHQRIKEELNENELTC
;
A
#
# COMPACT_ATOMS: atom_id res chain seq x y z
N MET A 1 -30.58 10.41 6.13
CA MET A 1 -30.59 8.91 6.19
C MET A 1 -29.90 8.23 5.03
N SER A 2 -29.69 8.87 3.88
CA SER A 2 -28.88 8.30 2.80
C SER A 2 -27.54 7.75 3.30
N LEU A 3 -26.85 8.51 4.15
CA LEU A 3 -25.57 8.13 4.75
C LEU A 3 -25.57 6.70 5.34
N TYR A 4 -26.56 6.35 6.19
CA TYR A 4 -26.61 5.04 6.84
C TYR A 4 -26.99 3.92 5.88
N TYR A 5 -27.88 4.18 4.91
CA TYR A 5 -28.24 3.19 3.91
C TYR A 5 -27.07 2.94 2.93
N GLU A 6 -26.39 4.00 2.51
CA GLU A 6 -25.21 3.90 1.65
C GLU A 6 -24.05 3.19 2.35
N ALA A 7 -23.82 3.51 3.62
CA ALA A 7 -22.82 2.83 4.45
C ALA A 7 -23.17 1.34 4.68
N ALA A 8 -24.44 1.03 4.95
CA ALA A 8 -24.89 -0.35 5.13
C ALA A 8 -24.79 -1.17 3.84
N ASP A 9 -25.10 -0.58 2.69
CA ASP A 9 -24.99 -1.22 1.38
C ASP A 9 -23.53 -1.55 1.05
N ILE A 10 -22.60 -0.63 1.33
CA ILE A 10 -21.15 -0.85 1.13
C ILE A 10 -20.64 -2.00 2.02
N LEU A 11 -21.06 -2.05 3.28
CA LEU A 11 -20.68 -3.11 4.21
C LEU A 11 -21.29 -4.47 3.84
N SER A 12 -22.53 -4.49 3.38
CA SER A 12 -23.24 -5.74 3.03
C SER A 12 -22.76 -6.34 1.69
N ASN A 13 -22.12 -5.54 0.83
CA ASN A 13 -21.58 -5.99 -0.45
C ASN A 13 -20.04 -6.06 -0.43
N ALA A 14 -19.42 -6.12 0.74
CA ALA A 14 -17.97 -6.15 0.89
C ALA A 14 -17.33 -7.32 0.13
N ASP A 15 -17.92 -8.50 0.23
CA ASP A 15 -17.39 -9.75 -0.34
C ASP A 15 -17.53 -9.84 -1.89
N LYS A 16 -18.46 -9.04 -2.46
CA LYS A 16 -18.73 -9.03 -3.91
C LYS A 16 -17.94 -7.98 -4.68
N ALA A 17 -17.54 -6.90 -4.01
CA ALA A 17 -16.83 -5.77 -4.61
C ALA A 17 -15.36 -5.81 -4.19
N GLY A 18 -14.48 -6.32 -5.03
CA GLY A 18 -13.03 -6.31 -4.77
C GLY A 18 -12.48 -4.89 -4.52
N GLY A 19 -11.26 -4.80 -3.97
CA GLY A 19 -10.58 -3.54 -3.68
C GLY A 19 -10.75 -3.06 -2.23
N SER A 20 -9.96 -2.06 -1.83
CA SER A 20 -10.01 -1.51 -0.47
C SER A 20 -11.33 -0.78 -0.21
N LEU A 21 -11.74 -0.70 1.07
CA LEU A 21 -12.92 0.07 1.50
C LEU A 21 -12.93 1.50 0.92
N GLN A 22 -11.79 2.16 0.91
CA GLN A 22 -11.64 3.48 0.33
C GLN A 22 -11.94 3.49 -1.17
N SER A 23 -11.35 2.55 -1.92
CA SER A 23 -11.61 2.41 -3.37
C SER A 23 -13.09 2.15 -3.64
N ARG A 24 -13.72 1.23 -2.91
CA ARG A 24 -15.15 0.90 -3.04
C ARG A 24 -16.08 2.09 -2.81
N ILE A 25 -15.73 2.98 -1.86
CA ILE A 25 -16.53 4.16 -1.54
C ILE A 25 -16.32 5.27 -2.57
N TYR A 26 -15.06 5.57 -2.91
CA TYR A 26 -14.76 6.71 -3.77
C TYR A 26 -15.02 6.44 -5.27
N SER A 27 -14.99 5.18 -5.71
CA SER A 27 -15.38 4.80 -7.08
C SER A 27 -16.88 4.66 -7.29
N LYS A 28 -17.67 4.56 -6.20
CA LYS A 28 -19.12 4.34 -6.31
C LYS A 28 -19.84 5.60 -6.82
N LYS A 29 -20.33 5.53 -8.06
CA LYS A 29 -21.14 6.60 -8.66
C LYS A 29 -22.52 6.67 -7.99
N GLY A 30 -23.08 7.87 -7.86
CA GLY A 30 -24.46 8.08 -7.38
C GLY A 30 -24.66 8.13 -5.85
N LEU A 31 -23.59 8.24 -5.06
CA LEU A 31 -23.73 8.52 -3.63
C LEU A 31 -24.37 9.89 -3.42
N LYS A 32 -25.44 9.93 -2.59
CA LYS A 32 -26.08 11.18 -2.17
C LYS A 32 -25.35 11.85 -1.02
N SER A 33 -24.59 11.07 -0.24
CA SER A 33 -23.75 11.53 0.87
C SER A 33 -22.33 11.74 0.40
N SER A 34 -21.60 12.66 1.04
CA SER A 34 -20.16 12.83 0.75
C SER A 34 -19.41 11.52 0.97
N PRO A 35 -18.60 11.04 0.01
CA PRO A 35 -17.78 9.84 0.17
C PRO A 35 -16.92 9.85 1.44
N ALA A 36 -16.40 11.02 1.83
CA ALA A 36 -15.61 11.18 3.05
C ALA A 36 -16.43 10.89 4.32
N ASN A 37 -17.71 11.31 4.37
CA ASN A 37 -18.59 11.04 5.51
C ASN A 37 -18.96 9.55 5.57
N VAL A 38 -19.21 8.93 4.42
CA VAL A 38 -19.49 7.49 4.34
C VAL A 38 -18.28 6.70 4.81
N TYR A 39 -17.09 7.04 4.33
CA TYR A 39 -15.84 6.40 4.73
C TYR A 39 -15.58 6.52 6.24
N ALA A 40 -15.74 7.72 6.79
CA ALA A 40 -15.53 7.96 8.22
C ALA A 40 -16.50 7.13 9.08
N LEU A 41 -17.80 7.09 8.73
CA LEU A 41 -18.79 6.31 9.46
C LEU A 41 -18.51 4.80 9.38
N VAL A 42 -18.24 4.28 8.18
CA VAL A 42 -17.97 2.86 7.96
C VAL A 42 -16.71 2.45 8.70
N SER A 43 -15.60 3.18 8.53
CA SER A 43 -14.32 2.87 9.16
C SER A 43 -14.41 2.88 10.69
N GLU A 44 -15.01 3.91 11.29
CA GLU A 44 -15.14 3.98 12.76
C GLU A 44 -16.12 2.92 13.29
N ALA A 45 -17.28 2.73 12.66
CA ALA A 45 -18.24 1.72 13.10
C ALA A 45 -17.68 0.30 13.01
N THR A 46 -16.86 0.00 12.00
CA THR A 46 -16.23 -1.32 11.84
C THR A 46 -15.18 -1.56 12.94
N LYS A 47 -14.35 -0.58 13.29
CA LYS A 47 -13.39 -0.67 14.40
C LYS A 47 -14.07 -1.00 15.73
N TRP A 48 -15.24 -0.43 15.96
CA TRP A 48 -16.03 -0.64 17.17
C TRP A 48 -17.00 -1.81 17.09
N SER A 49 -17.08 -2.51 15.94
CA SER A 49 -18.16 -3.48 15.66
C SER A 49 -18.23 -4.62 16.68
N ALA A 50 -17.10 -5.15 17.16
CA ALA A 50 -17.07 -6.18 18.20
C ALA A 50 -17.73 -5.70 19.50
N VAL A 51 -17.41 -4.49 19.95
CA VAL A 51 -18.00 -3.87 21.15
C VAL A 51 -19.47 -3.55 20.93
N LEU A 52 -19.79 -2.95 19.78
CA LEU A 52 -21.17 -2.53 19.44
C LEU A 52 -22.09 -3.72 19.23
N LYS A 53 -21.59 -4.85 18.71
CA LYS A 53 -22.33 -6.12 18.65
C LYS A 53 -22.82 -6.52 20.03
N ASP A 54 -21.91 -6.61 21.00
CA ASP A 54 -22.24 -6.97 22.38
C ASP A 54 -23.23 -5.98 23.01
N VAL A 55 -23.06 -4.69 22.76
CA VAL A 55 -23.95 -3.64 23.28
C VAL A 55 -25.36 -3.79 22.69
N VAL A 56 -25.49 -3.95 21.37
CA VAL A 56 -26.78 -4.09 20.68
C VAL A 56 -27.51 -5.37 21.08
N GLU A 57 -26.77 -6.50 21.20
CA GLU A 57 -27.34 -7.78 21.62
C GLU A 57 -27.85 -7.72 23.08
N LYS A 58 -27.04 -7.20 24.01
CA LYS A 58 -27.42 -7.06 25.43
C LYS A 58 -28.55 -6.05 25.65
N ALA A 59 -28.59 -4.99 24.85
CA ALA A 59 -29.70 -4.03 24.85
C ALA A 59 -30.98 -4.59 24.21
N GLY A 60 -30.92 -5.72 23.49
CA GLY A 60 -32.07 -6.39 22.88
C GLY A 60 -32.70 -5.61 21.72
N VAL A 61 -31.97 -4.71 21.08
CA VAL A 61 -32.49 -3.78 20.07
C VAL A 61 -33.16 -4.50 18.90
N LEU A 62 -32.50 -5.51 18.33
CA LEU A 62 -33.01 -6.25 17.15
C LEU A 62 -34.25 -7.09 17.43
N ARG A 63 -34.54 -7.41 18.69
CA ARG A 63 -35.77 -8.13 19.08
C ARG A 63 -37.00 -7.23 19.05
N GLU A 64 -36.82 -5.96 19.46
CA GLU A 64 -37.89 -4.98 19.53
C GLU A 64 -38.06 -4.23 18.20
N GLU A 65 -36.97 -3.99 17.47
CA GLU A 65 -36.95 -3.18 16.24
C GLU A 65 -36.72 -4.03 14.99
N ARG A 66 -37.73 -4.77 14.57
CA ARG A 66 -37.66 -5.69 13.39
C ARG A 66 -37.30 -5.01 12.05
N LYS A 67 -37.38 -3.69 11.97
CA LYS A 67 -37.02 -2.92 10.76
C LYS A 67 -35.52 -2.58 10.69
N LEU A 68 -34.78 -2.79 11.77
CA LEU A 68 -33.33 -2.59 11.81
C LEU A 68 -32.63 -3.86 11.36
N THR A 69 -31.83 -3.75 10.29
CA THR A 69 -30.89 -4.81 9.93
C THR A 69 -29.70 -4.80 10.90
N PRO A 70 -28.99 -5.93 11.07
CA PRO A 70 -27.80 -5.98 11.93
C PRO A 70 -26.77 -4.88 11.59
N THR A 71 -26.50 -4.64 10.31
CA THR A 71 -25.57 -3.62 9.83
C THR A 71 -26.04 -2.20 10.17
N LEU A 72 -27.32 -1.90 9.94
CA LEU A 72 -27.90 -0.59 10.34
C LEU A 72 -27.89 -0.39 11.85
N ALA A 73 -28.11 -1.45 12.64
CA ALA A 73 -28.06 -1.37 14.09
C ALA A 73 -26.67 -0.98 14.60
N ILE A 74 -25.59 -1.56 14.03
CA ILE A 74 -24.20 -1.20 14.36
C ILE A 74 -23.93 0.28 14.02
N LEU A 75 -24.23 0.70 12.79
CA LEU A 75 -23.97 2.07 12.33
C LEU A 75 -24.72 3.13 13.17
N LEU A 76 -25.97 2.87 13.47
CA LEU A 76 -26.79 3.78 14.29
C LEU A 76 -26.39 3.76 15.76
N ALA A 77 -26.05 2.58 16.32
CA ALA A 77 -25.56 2.46 17.70
C ALA A 77 -24.22 3.19 17.86
N HIS A 78 -23.33 3.12 16.87
CA HIS A 78 -22.10 3.90 16.84
C HIS A 78 -22.39 5.38 17.09
N ASP A 79 -23.27 5.97 16.32
CA ASP A 79 -23.54 7.40 16.44
C ASP A 79 -24.31 7.77 17.72
N VAL A 80 -25.17 6.88 18.24
CA VAL A 80 -25.86 7.08 19.53
C VAL A 80 -24.89 7.11 20.70
N VAL A 81 -23.84 6.23 20.67
CA VAL A 81 -22.96 5.98 21.82
C VAL A 81 -21.66 6.79 21.74
N LEU A 82 -21.10 6.95 20.55
CA LEU A 82 -19.75 7.49 20.33
C LEU A 82 -19.72 8.86 19.67
N SER A 83 -20.75 9.22 18.87
CA SER A 83 -20.75 10.50 18.17
C SER A 83 -21.25 11.64 19.08
N LYS A 84 -20.46 12.73 19.18
CA LYS A 84 -20.85 13.94 19.91
C LYS A 84 -22.13 14.59 19.35
N LYS A 85 -22.40 14.43 18.05
CA LYS A 85 -23.55 15.01 17.34
C LYS A 85 -24.76 14.06 17.32
N GLY A 86 -24.60 12.81 17.78
CA GLY A 86 -25.62 11.78 17.70
C GLY A 86 -25.94 11.35 16.26
N VAL A 87 -27.13 10.77 16.05
CA VAL A 87 -27.54 10.22 14.75
C VAL A 87 -27.78 11.33 13.73
N ALA A 88 -27.05 11.27 12.61
CA ALA A 88 -27.12 12.24 11.51
C ALA A 88 -28.35 12.01 10.61
N ALA A 89 -29.57 12.20 11.20
CA ALA A 89 -30.84 12.06 10.51
C ALA A 89 -31.91 12.96 11.12
N PRO A 90 -32.99 13.32 10.39
CA PRO A 90 -34.09 14.08 10.92
C PRO A 90 -34.74 13.38 12.15
N ALA A 91 -35.12 14.14 13.17
CA ALA A 91 -35.71 13.61 14.42
C ALA A 91 -36.96 12.75 14.19
N LYS A 92 -37.75 13.07 13.18
CA LYS A 92 -39.00 12.34 12.83
C LYS A 92 -38.74 11.06 12.01
N HIS A 93 -37.47 10.75 11.64
CA HIS A 93 -37.20 9.57 10.83
C HIS A 93 -37.33 8.27 11.63
N ALA A 94 -38.06 7.29 11.08
CA ALA A 94 -38.44 6.05 11.77
C ALA A 94 -37.22 5.27 12.34
N LEU A 95 -36.12 5.14 11.58
CA LEU A 95 -34.92 4.45 12.05
C LEU A 95 -34.18 5.21 13.16
N ARG A 96 -34.20 6.56 13.12
CA ARG A 96 -33.64 7.36 14.20
C ARG A 96 -34.47 7.17 15.47
N GLN A 97 -35.77 7.26 15.38
CA GLN A 97 -36.67 7.04 16.52
C GLN A 97 -36.53 5.61 17.07
N ALA A 98 -36.37 4.61 16.19
CA ALA A 98 -36.16 3.22 16.58
C ALA A 98 -34.94 3.08 17.48
N ILE A 99 -33.77 3.56 17.03
CA ILE A 99 -32.54 3.41 17.82
C ILE A 99 -32.51 4.32 19.05
N GLU A 100 -33.07 5.54 18.98
CA GLU A 100 -33.08 6.49 20.10
C GLU A 100 -33.97 6.04 21.27
N ARG A 101 -35.02 5.23 21.03
CA ARG A 101 -35.79 4.56 22.10
C ARG A 101 -34.93 3.70 23.01
N HIS A 102 -33.87 3.14 22.47
CA HIS A 102 -32.93 2.29 23.19
C HIS A 102 -31.69 3.04 23.71
N ARG A 103 -31.58 4.34 23.54
CA ARG A 103 -30.42 5.15 23.88
C ARG A 103 -29.90 4.91 25.29
N THR A 104 -30.78 4.91 26.28
CA THR A 104 -30.42 4.72 27.69
C THR A 104 -29.83 3.32 27.91
N ARG A 105 -30.47 2.27 27.33
CA ARG A 105 -29.97 0.87 27.41
C ARG A 105 -28.63 0.73 26.71
N LEU A 106 -28.49 1.28 25.51
CA LEU A 106 -27.22 1.22 24.74
C LEU A 106 -26.08 1.88 25.51
N ASN A 107 -26.28 3.08 26.04
CA ASN A 107 -25.26 3.78 26.83
C ASN A 107 -24.94 3.02 28.14
N GLY A 108 -25.94 2.44 28.78
CA GLY A 108 -25.76 1.62 29.98
C GLY A 108 -24.91 0.38 29.73
N GLU A 109 -25.22 -0.38 28.67
CA GLU A 109 -24.45 -1.58 28.31
C GLU A 109 -23.03 -1.24 27.82
N PHE A 110 -22.89 -0.15 27.07
CA PHE A 110 -21.58 0.35 26.66
C PHE A 110 -20.70 0.74 27.86
N THR A 111 -21.29 1.44 28.85
CA THR A 111 -20.57 1.83 30.07
C THR A 111 -20.17 0.60 30.90
N LYS A 112 -21.07 -0.40 31.02
CA LYS A 112 -20.75 -1.66 31.70
C LYS A 112 -19.59 -2.41 31.02
N LEU A 113 -19.60 -2.47 29.67
CA LEU A 113 -18.52 -3.11 28.92
C LEU A 113 -17.19 -2.34 29.06
N ARG A 114 -17.23 -1.01 29.01
CA ARG A 114 -16.07 -0.16 29.24
C ARG A 114 -15.39 -0.45 30.58
N ILE A 115 -16.19 -0.45 31.67
CA ILE A 115 -15.70 -0.72 33.03
C ILE A 115 -15.16 -2.15 33.14
N ARG A 116 -15.88 -3.15 32.58
CA ARG A 116 -15.45 -4.55 32.58
C ARG A 116 -14.08 -4.74 31.87
N ASN A 117 -13.84 -3.98 30.81
CA ASN A 117 -12.58 -4.00 30.08
C ASN A 117 -11.48 -3.12 30.73
N GLY A 118 -11.75 -2.54 31.92
CA GLY A 118 -10.77 -1.82 32.72
C GLY A 118 -10.47 -0.39 32.24
N PHE A 119 -11.30 0.18 31.36
CA PHE A 119 -11.07 1.55 30.85
C PHE A 119 -11.79 2.59 31.70
N THR A 120 -11.04 3.60 32.16
CA THR A 120 -11.57 4.72 32.96
C THR A 120 -12.36 5.70 32.12
N SER A 121 -11.96 5.95 30.87
CA SER A 121 -12.66 6.87 29.95
C SER A 121 -12.89 6.24 28.57
N VAL A 122 -13.77 6.86 27.77
CA VAL A 122 -14.01 6.46 26.38
C VAL A 122 -12.79 6.75 25.52
N GLU A 123 -12.07 7.83 25.81
CA GLU A 123 -10.86 8.24 25.11
C GLU A 123 -9.74 7.22 25.28
N THR A 124 -9.54 6.72 26.50
CA THR A 124 -8.53 5.67 26.77
C THR A 124 -8.88 4.36 26.05
N TRP A 125 -10.16 4.01 26.03
CA TRP A 125 -10.63 2.83 25.30
C TRP A 125 -10.50 3.00 23.79
N LYS A 126 -10.83 4.18 23.26
CA LYS A 126 -10.63 4.52 21.85
C LYS A 126 -9.16 4.41 21.44
N ALA A 127 -8.25 4.92 22.26
CA ALA A 127 -6.81 4.78 22.01
C ALA A 127 -6.35 3.31 21.96
N SER A 128 -6.91 2.45 22.83
CA SER A 128 -6.62 1.00 22.83
C SER A 128 -7.13 0.29 21.57
N ILE A 129 -8.35 0.62 21.11
CA ILE A 129 -8.90 0.03 19.88
C ILE A 129 -8.10 0.47 18.64
N ILE A 130 -7.69 1.74 18.58
CA ILE A 130 -6.86 2.26 17.48
C ILE A 130 -5.47 1.62 17.48
N SER A 131 -4.93 1.27 18.66
CA SER A 131 -3.62 0.59 18.78
C SER A 131 -3.68 -0.93 18.54
N GLY A 132 -4.83 -1.48 18.09
CA GLY A 132 -4.95 -2.91 17.73
C GLY A 132 -4.95 -3.88 18.92
N SER A 133 -4.92 -3.39 20.17
CA SER A 133 -5.08 -4.25 21.33
C SER A 133 -6.57 -4.56 21.54
N ASN A 134 -7.08 -5.58 20.84
CA ASN A 134 -8.41 -6.13 21.07
C ASN A 134 -8.58 -6.40 22.56
N GLY A 135 -9.52 -5.68 23.19
CA GLY A 135 -9.85 -5.78 24.59
C GLY A 135 -10.39 -7.16 24.99
N THR A 136 -9.52 -8.15 25.08
CA THR A 136 -9.82 -9.38 25.81
C THR A 136 -9.51 -9.16 27.29
N PRO A 137 -10.38 -9.62 28.22
CA PRO A 137 -10.16 -9.44 29.65
C PRO A 137 -8.88 -10.16 30.08
N LYS A 138 -8.12 -9.53 30.98
CA LYS A 138 -7.00 -10.16 31.67
C LYS A 138 -7.49 -11.36 32.45
N GLY A 139 -7.35 -12.55 31.87
CA GLY A 139 -7.24 -13.79 32.61
C GLY A 139 -5.77 -14.03 32.89
N ASP A 140 -5.41 -14.41 34.12
CA ASP A 140 -4.07 -14.71 34.58
C ASP A 140 -3.33 -15.63 33.60
N SER A 141 -2.31 -15.12 32.95
CA SER A 141 -1.30 -15.95 32.28
C SER A 141 -0.02 -15.17 32.05
N VAL A 142 1.00 -15.60 32.76
CA VAL A 142 2.43 -15.60 32.44
C VAL A 142 3.02 -14.35 31.78
N GLU A 143 3.99 -13.76 32.46
CA GLU A 143 4.88 -12.70 31.99
C GLU A 143 5.59 -13.07 30.67
N GLY A 144 4.92 -12.76 29.55
CA GLY A 144 5.53 -12.69 28.23
C GLY A 144 5.56 -11.24 27.80
N LYS A 145 6.72 -10.71 27.45
CA LYS A 145 6.97 -9.35 26.96
C LYS A 145 5.90 -8.96 25.92
N LYS A 146 4.92 -8.12 26.33
CA LYS A 146 4.01 -7.47 25.39
C LYS A 146 4.87 -6.58 24.48
N ALA A 147 5.02 -6.96 23.22
CA ALA A 147 5.54 -6.04 22.20
C ALA A 147 4.62 -4.81 22.22
N LYS A 148 5.15 -3.66 22.63
CA LYS A 148 4.50 -2.36 22.46
C LYS A 148 4.25 -2.22 20.97
N SER A 149 2.98 -2.15 20.53
CA SER A 149 2.66 -1.82 19.15
C SER A 149 3.28 -0.45 18.86
N THR A 150 4.36 -0.44 18.12
CA THR A 150 5.04 0.80 17.71
C THR A 150 4.15 1.51 16.71
N ARG A 151 3.89 2.79 16.94
CA ARG A 151 3.10 3.61 16.01
C ARG A 151 3.93 3.85 14.75
N HIS A 152 3.29 3.69 13.58
CA HIS A 152 3.95 4.00 12.32
C HIS A 152 4.15 5.52 12.17
N PRO A 153 5.39 6.03 12.01
CA PRO A 153 5.66 7.46 11.96
C PRO A 153 5.16 8.06 10.64
N ARG A 154 5.04 9.37 10.61
CA ARG A 154 4.81 10.11 9.36
C ARG A 154 6.14 10.43 8.71
N TRP A 155 6.47 9.72 7.63
CA TRP A 155 7.67 9.99 6.84
C TRP A 155 7.45 11.13 5.85
N VAL A 156 8.42 12.01 5.77
CA VAL A 156 8.41 13.20 4.92
C VAL A 156 9.74 13.32 4.20
N ARG A 157 9.73 13.31 2.89
CA ARG A 157 10.90 13.55 2.05
C ARG A 157 10.97 15.02 1.67
N ILE A 158 12.12 15.66 1.92
CA ILE A 158 12.43 16.99 1.39
C ILE A 158 12.63 16.86 -0.11
N ASN A 159 11.93 17.67 -0.88
CA ASN A 159 12.03 17.65 -2.33
C ASN A 159 13.16 18.55 -2.83
N THR A 160 14.34 18.00 -2.97
CA THR A 160 15.54 18.72 -3.40
C THR A 160 15.46 19.27 -4.83
N VAL A 161 14.39 18.95 -5.57
CA VAL A 161 14.07 19.66 -6.82
C VAL A 161 13.66 21.10 -6.57
N GLN A 162 12.98 21.41 -5.47
CA GLN A 162 12.41 22.75 -5.22
C GLN A 162 13.02 23.48 -4.03
N THR A 163 13.51 22.76 -3.01
CA THR A 163 13.95 23.33 -1.73
C THR A 163 15.15 22.58 -1.15
N THR A 164 15.68 23.07 -0.05
CA THR A 164 16.72 22.41 0.72
C THR A 164 16.23 22.11 2.15
N TRP A 165 16.97 21.28 2.88
CA TRP A 165 16.70 21.06 4.30
C TRP A 165 16.80 22.36 5.10
N GLU A 166 17.82 23.17 4.85
CA GLU A 166 18.09 24.43 5.55
C GLU A 166 16.88 25.37 5.45
N GLU A 167 16.33 25.54 4.25
CA GLU A 167 15.13 26.37 4.04
C GLU A 167 13.91 25.81 4.78
N GLN A 168 13.71 24.49 4.77
CA GLN A 168 12.57 23.86 5.42
C GLN A 168 12.72 23.85 6.95
N ARG A 169 13.93 23.76 7.47
CA ARG A 169 14.24 23.88 8.88
C ARG A 169 13.81 25.23 9.45
N GLU A 170 14.10 26.31 8.73
CA GLU A 170 13.78 27.67 9.15
C GLU A 170 12.30 28.04 8.96
N THR A 171 11.60 27.35 8.08
CA THR A 171 10.21 27.64 7.70
C THR A 171 9.22 26.60 8.24
N THR A 172 9.07 25.48 7.55
CA THR A 172 8.05 24.45 7.85
C THR A 172 8.31 23.77 9.20
N PHE A 173 9.57 23.52 9.53
CA PHE A 173 9.97 22.79 10.73
C PHE A 173 10.56 23.68 11.84
N ALA A 174 10.51 25.01 11.73
CA ALA A 174 11.06 25.96 12.70
C ALA A 174 10.60 25.74 14.16
N GLY A 175 9.43 25.13 14.36
CA GLY A 175 8.91 24.83 15.70
C GLY A 175 9.07 23.38 16.14
N PHE A 176 9.81 22.56 15.37
CA PHE A 176 10.05 21.15 15.70
C PHE A 176 11.38 21.00 16.45
N LYS A 177 11.39 20.08 17.42
CA LYS A 177 12.59 19.66 18.12
C LYS A 177 13.21 18.46 17.42
N GLU A 178 14.45 18.59 17.00
CA GLU A 178 15.23 17.49 16.44
C GLU A 178 15.61 16.49 17.54
N VAL A 179 15.53 15.19 17.21
CA VAL A 179 15.92 14.07 18.09
C VAL A 179 16.81 13.11 17.32
N ASP A 180 17.84 12.60 18.01
CA ASP A 180 18.86 11.75 17.39
C ASP A 180 18.34 10.35 17.04
N ASP A 181 17.38 9.85 17.83
CA ASP A 181 16.82 8.51 17.67
C ASP A 181 15.35 8.54 17.21
N LEU A 182 14.93 7.51 16.47
CA LEU A 182 13.55 7.34 16.01
C LEU A 182 12.58 6.99 17.16
N GLY A 183 13.05 6.33 18.22
CA GLY A 183 12.23 5.88 19.35
C GLY A 183 11.30 6.94 19.92
N PRO A 184 11.80 8.12 20.31
CA PRO A 184 10.97 9.24 20.80
C PRO A 184 9.86 9.65 19.84
N VAL A 185 10.10 9.62 18.52
CA VAL A 185 9.10 9.94 17.49
C VAL A 185 8.00 8.89 17.43
N LEU A 186 8.34 7.59 17.54
CA LEU A 186 7.38 6.49 17.55
C LEU A 186 6.45 6.50 18.77
N GLU A 187 6.94 7.01 19.91
CA GLU A 187 6.17 7.09 21.15
C GLU A 187 5.34 8.39 21.27
N ALA A 188 5.73 9.42 20.55
CA ALA A 188 5.14 10.76 20.62
C ALA A 188 3.67 10.80 20.18
N CYS A 189 2.93 11.75 20.75
CA CYS A 189 1.58 12.08 20.30
C CYS A 189 1.62 12.96 19.04
N SER A 190 0.55 12.93 18.24
CA SER A 190 0.44 13.73 16.99
C SER A 190 0.54 15.25 17.19
N SER A 191 0.34 15.73 18.41
CA SER A 191 0.49 17.15 18.78
C SER A 191 1.91 17.56 19.14
N GLU A 192 2.79 16.60 19.40
CA GLU A 192 4.19 16.86 19.72
C GLU A 192 4.97 17.17 18.44
N LYS A 193 5.76 18.24 18.51
CA LYS A 193 6.58 18.69 17.39
C LYS A 193 7.99 18.12 17.52
N LEU A 194 8.13 16.83 17.23
CA LEU A 194 9.41 16.14 17.15
C LEU A 194 9.73 15.79 15.72
N LEU A 195 11.00 15.78 15.36
CA LEU A 195 11.47 15.26 14.09
C LEU A 195 12.79 14.49 14.27
N HIS A 196 12.98 13.47 13.45
CA HIS A 196 14.20 12.67 13.38
C HIS A 196 14.66 12.58 11.92
N HIS A 197 15.95 12.82 11.69
CA HIS A 197 16.59 12.61 10.40
C HIS A 197 16.87 11.12 10.18
N ASP A 198 16.40 10.58 9.06
CA ASP A 198 16.68 9.19 8.74
C ASP A 198 18.17 8.98 8.42
N ARG A 199 18.78 7.98 9.05
CA ARG A 199 20.19 7.65 8.86
C ARG A 199 20.48 6.85 7.58
N HIS A 200 19.44 6.27 6.96
CA HIS A 200 19.58 5.38 5.82
C HIS A 200 19.26 6.08 4.50
N VAL A 201 18.27 6.96 4.47
CA VAL A 201 17.83 7.68 3.28
C VAL A 201 18.07 9.18 3.47
N PRO A 202 18.88 9.82 2.64
CA PRO A 202 19.11 11.25 2.71
C PRO A 202 17.82 12.06 2.52
N ASN A 203 17.74 13.23 3.15
CA ASN A 203 16.61 14.15 3.02
C ASN A 203 15.25 13.55 3.41
N LEU A 204 15.24 12.56 4.29
CA LEU A 204 14.04 11.90 4.80
C LEU A 204 13.89 12.15 6.31
N LEU A 205 12.72 12.63 6.72
CA LEU A 205 12.38 12.97 8.09
C LEU A 205 11.27 12.06 8.63
N ALA A 206 11.38 11.65 9.88
CA ALA A 206 10.32 11.01 10.63
C ALA A 206 9.63 11.99 11.58
N LEU A 207 8.32 12.02 11.56
CA LEU A 207 7.47 12.82 12.45
C LEU A 207 6.52 11.90 13.23
N PRO A 208 5.96 12.36 14.37
CA PRO A 208 4.99 11.57 15.12
C PRO A 208 3.82 11.09 14.28
N ALA A 209 3.32 9.90 14.57
CA ALA A 209 2.16 9.32 13.92
C ALA A 209 0.95 10.28 13.98
N GLY A 210 0.30 10.51 12.84
CA GLY A 210 -0.84 11.42 12.75
C GLY A 210 -0.49 12.92 12.68
N CYS A 211 0.78 13.30 12.63
CA CYS A 211 1.18 14.66 12.29
C CYS A 211 0.67 15.01 10.88
N ASP A 212 -0.20 16.02 10.78
CA ASP A 212 -0.82 16.42 9.51
C ASP A 212 -0.15 17.66 8.93
N LEU A 213 0.62 17.47 7.88
CA LEU A 213 1.26 18.53 7.10
C LEU A 213 0.51 18.90 5.82
N SER A 214 -0.65 18.28 5.54
CA SER A 214 -1.39 18.49 4.29
C SER A 214 -1.83 19.94 4.06
N LYS A 215 -1.92 20.72 5.14
CA LYS A 215 -2.27 22.15 5.11
C LYS A 215 -1.04 23.08 5.09
N SER A 216 0.17 22.56 5.23
CA SER A 216 1.39 23.38 5.16
C SER A 216 1.62 23.91 3.73
N LEU A 217 2.17 25.11 3.64
CA LEU A 217 2.52 25.68 2.34
C LEU A 217 3.54 24.83 1.60
N ALA A 218 4.51 24.27 2.31
CA ALA A 218 5.53 23.40 1.73
C ALA A 218 4.93 22.15 1.06
N TYR A 219 3.92 21.51 1.69
CA TYR A 219 3.21 20.38 1.08
C TYR A 219 2.40 20.82 -0.16
N GLN A 220 1.68 21.94 -0.05
CA GLN A 220 0.87 22.45 -1.16
C GLN A 220 1.70 22.89 -2.36
N LYS A 221 2.94 23.33 -2.13
CA LYS A 221 3.89 23.69 -3.18
C LYS A 221 4.74 22.51 -3.68
N GLY A 222 4.67 21.34 -3.02
CA GLY A 222 5.49 20.18 -3.36
C GLY A 222 6.95 20.29 -2.91
N GLU A 223 7.27 21.21 -2.02
CA GLU A 223 8.60 21.35 -1.39
C GLU A 223 8.88 20.16 -0.46
N ILE A 224 7.83 19.56 0.12
CA ILE A 224 7.88 18.32 0.88
C ILE A 224 6.91 17.29 0.31
N ILE A 225 7.29 16.02 0.35
CA ILE A 225 6.49 14.90 -0.18
C ILE A 225 6.29 13.87 0.93
N LEU A 226 5.03 13.49 1.17
CA LEU A 226 4.70 12.41 2.10
C LEU A 226 4.98 11.07 1.42
N GLN A 227 6.04 10.38 1.86
CA GLN A 227 6.48 9.12 1.28
C GLN A 227 7.05 8.23 2.37
N ASP A 228 6.57 6.99 2.45
CA ASP A 228 7.11 6.01 3.41
C ASP A 228 8.60 5.75 3.17
N LYS A 229 9.37 5.54 4.24
CA LYS A 229 10.80 5.26 4.18
C LYS A 229 11.10 4.09 3.24
N ALA A 230 10.38 2.98 3.36
CA ALA A 230 10.59 1.81 2.52
C ALA A 230 10.30 2.13 1.03
N SER A 231 9.33 3.01 0.74
CA SER A 231 9.05 3.47 -0.63
C SER A 231 10.13 4.38 -1.22
N CYS A 232 11.02 4.92 -0.40
CA CYS A 232 12.19 5.66 -0.88
C CYS A 232 13.32 4.74 -1.35
N PHE A 233 13.40 3.52 -0.84
CA PHE A 233 14.50 2.58 -1.11
C PHE A 233 14.73 2.29 -2.59
N PRO A 234 13.70 2.07 -3.44
CA PRO A 234 13.93 1.74 -4.84
C PRO A 234 14.68 2.81 -5.63
N ALA A 235 14.27 4.07 -5.52
CA ALA A 235 14.96 5.17 -6.19
C ALA A 235 16.37 5.39 -5.63
N TYR A 236 16.53 5.26 -4.31
CA TYR A 236 17.82 5.40 -3.64
C TYR A 236 18.77 4.24 -3.96
N LEU A 237 18.26 2.99 -4.10
CA LEU A 237 19.06 1.84 -4.51
C LEU A 237 19.52 1.94 -5.97
N LEU A 238 18.63 2.41 -6.86
CA LEU A 238 18.97 2.62 -8.26
C LEU A 238 20.08 3.67 -8.40
N ASN A 239 20.04 4.71 -7.58
CA ASN A 239 21.04 5.78 -7.51
C ASN A 239 21.55 6.20 -8.90
N PRO A 240 20.65 6.72 -9.76
CA PRO A 240 21.01 7.02 -11.14
C PRO A 240 22.06 8.14 -11.21
N THR A 241 23.01 7.97 -12.13
CA THR A 241 24.08 8.93 -12.40
C THR A 241 24.00 9.48 -13.82
N SER A 242 24.85 10.45 -14.15
CA SER A 242 24.98 11.00 -15.50
C SER A 242 25.43 9.96 -16.55
N GLU A 243 26.05 8.87 -16.11
CA GLU A 243 26.55 7.82 -17.01
C GLU A 243 25.47 6.78 -17.39
N ASP A 244 24.32 6.80 -16.70
CA ASP A 244 23.24 5.85 -16.95
C ASP A 244 22.33 6.24 -18.14
N GLY A 245 22.57 7.40 -18.79
CA GLY A 245 21.74 7.86 -19.90
C GLY A 245 20.29 8.16 -19.47
N ALA A 246 19.33 7.66 -20.26
CA ALA A 246 17.91 7.77 -19.91
C ALA A 246 17.52 6.75 -18.82
N ILE A 247 16.67 7.17 -17.90
CA ILE A 247 16.13 6.36 -16.82
C ILE A 247 14.67 6.01 -17.13
N VAL A 248 14.26 4.78 -16.90
CA VAL A 248 12.85 4.37 -17.05
C VAL A 248 12.26 4.04 -15.67
N ASP A 249 11.10 4.62 -15.38
CA ASP A 249 10.20 4.17 -14.32
C ASP A 249 9.02 3.46 -14.99
N ALA A 250 9.00 2.13 -14.94
CA ALA A 250 8.08 1.31 -15.73
C ALA A 250 6.64 1.27 -15.17
N CYS A 251 6.45 1.64 -13.90
CA CYS A 251 5.15 1.62 -13.20
C CYS A 251 4.98 2.87 -12.33
N ALA A 252 5.07 4.04 -12.96
CA ALA A 252 5.40 5.31 -12.31
C ALA A 252 4.33 5.87 -11.35
N ALA A 253 3.03 5.66 -11.62
CA ALA A 253 2.00 6.28 -10.80
C ALA A 253 1.90 5.66 -9.38
N PRO A 254 1.70 6.51 -8.36
CA PRO A 254 1.27 7.92 -8.40
C PRO A 254 2.38 8.95 -8.63
N GLY A 255 3.68 8.59 -8.68
CA GLY A 255 4.79 9.50 -8.97
C GLY A 255 5.79 9.71 -7.83
N ASN A 256 5.60 9.09 -6.67
CA ASN A 256 6.50 9.27 -5.52
C ASN A 256 7.93 8.79 -5.82
N LYS A 257 8.09 7.63 -6.46
CA LYS A 257 9.40 7.10 -6.85
C LYS A 257 9.99 7.89 -8.02
N THR A 258 9.17 8.22 -9.02
CA THR A 258 9.54 9.06 -10.17
C THR A 258 10.12 10.43 -9.74
N THR A 259 9.43 11.13 -8.83
CA THR A 259 9.88 12.43 -8.30
C THR A 259 11.12 12.28 -7.39
N HIS A 260 11.31 11.11 -6.76
CA HIS A 260 12.53 10.83 -6.02
C HIS A 260 13.72 10.60 -6.96
N LEU A 261 13.54 9.87 -8.06
CA LEU A 261 14.56 9.74 -9.12
C LEU A 261 14.95 11.13 -9.67
N ALA A 262 13.97 12.00 -9.96
CA ALA A 262 14.24 13.35 -10.41
C ALA A 262 15.04 14.19 -9.40
N ALA A 263 14.75 14.03 -8.11
CA ALA A 263 15.49 14.70 -7.04
C ALA A 263 16.96 14.21 -6.95
N ILE A 264 17.19 12.90 -7.05
CA ILE A 264 18.54 12.32 -7.06
C ILE A 264 19.32 12.81 -8.28
N LEU A 265 18.73 12.78 -9.48
CA LEU A 265 19.38 13.27 -10.71
C LEU A 265 19.74 14.76 -10.61
N LYS A 266 18.86 15.58 -10.04
CA LYS A 266 19.14 17.02 -9.86
C LYS A 266 20.30 17.23 -8.89
N CYS A 267 20.39 16.49 -7.81
CA CYS A 267 21.53 16.54 -6.89
C CYS A 267 22.84 16.12 -7.57
N SER A 268 22.82 15.00 -8.32
CA SER A 268 23.98 14.52 -9.06
C SER A 268 24.43 15.54 -10.12
N ARG A 269 23.50 16.15 -10.86
CA ARG A 269 23.80 17.21 -11.83
C ARG A 269 24.42 18.45 -11.19
N ARG A 270 23.94 18.85 -10.00
CA ARG A 270 24.49 20.01 -9.27
C ARG A 270 25.95 19.79 -8.87
N ALA A 271 26.29 18.56 -8.50
CA ALA A 271 27.68 18.17 -8.21
C ALA A 271 28.54 18.17 -9.49
N LEU A 272 27.98 17.80 -10.66
CA LEU A 272 28.68 17.74 -11.94
C LEU A 272 28.76 19.08 -12.70
N LEU A 273 27.90 20.05 -12.42
CA LEU A 273 28.02 21.41 -12.97
C LEU A 273 29.34 22.10 -12.60
N LEU A 274 30.02 21.59 -11.58
CA LEU A 274 31.42 21.93 -11.27
C LEU A 274 32.41 21.27 -12.24
N ALA A 275 31.97 20.30 -13.07
CA ALA A 275 32.81 19.50 -13.98
C ALA A 275 32.54 19.73 -15.48
N SER A 276 31.75 20.76 -15.88
CA SER A 276 31.52 21.19 -17.28
C SER A 276 30.86 20.20 -18.26
N GLU A 277 30.16 19.16 -17.80
CA GLU A 277 29.43 18.27 -18.70
C GLU A 277 27.91 18.57 -18.67
N ASP A 278 27.40 19.16 -19.76
CA ASP A 278 25.97 19.59 -19.89
C ASP A 278 25.14 18.49 -20.57
N ARG A 279 25.06 17.30 -19.95
CA ARG A 279 24.16 16.23 -20.40
C ARG A 279 22.81 16.34 -19.71
N GLU A 280 21.75 16.52 -20.50
CA GLU A 280 20.40 16.42 -19.98
C GLU A 280 20.05 14.96 -19.66
N HIS A 281 19.64 14.69 -18.43
CA HIS A 281 19.14 13.37 -18.01
C HIS A 281 17.63 13.44 -17.83
N LYS A 282 16.91 12.44 -18.32
CA LYS A 282 15.46 12.36 -18.21
C LYS A 282 14.99 11.03 -17.65
N VAL A 283 13.92 11.10 -16.87
CA VAL A 283 13.16 9.95 -16.40
C VAL A 283 11.96 9.77 -17.30
N PHE A 284 11.86 8.66 -18.00
CA PHE A 284 10.69 8.26 -18.77
C PHE A 284 9.74 7.46 -17.88
N ALA A 285 8.61 8.07 -17.52
CA ALA A 285 7.67 7.55 -16.56
C ALA A 285 6.46 6.90 -17.26
N PHE A 286 6.42 5.56 -17.27
CA PHE A 286 5.35 4.79 -17.90
C PHE A 286 4.18 4.57 -16.95
N GLU A 287 2.96 4.79 -17.45
CA GLU A 287 1.73 4.41 -16.76
C GLU A 287 0.64 4.03 -17.77
N ARG A 288 0.10 2.81 -17.61
CA ARG A 288 -0.92 2.24 -18.50
C ARG A 288 -2.30 2.87 -18.30
N ASN A 289 -2.68 3.13 -17.07
CA ASN A 289 -4.01 3.59 -16.71
C ASN A 289 -4.15 5.11 -16.87
N LYS A 290 -5.15 5.57 -17.62
CA LYS A 290 -5.39 7.00 -17.90
C LYS A 290 -5.57 7.85 -16.65
N LEU A 291 -6.37 7.38 -15.67
CA LEU A 291 -6.62 8.15 -14.43
C LEU A 291 -5.37 8.23 -13.56
N ARG A 292 -4.59 7.15 -13.53
CA ARG A 292 -3.32 7.14 -12.79
C ARG A 292 -2.27 8.00 -13.49
N THR A 293 -2.27 8.08 -14.83
CA THR A 293 -1.42 9.02 -15.60
C THR A 293 -1.70 10.48 -15.23
N GLU A 294 -2.97 10.85 -15.02
CA GLU A 294 -3.30 12.20 -14.57
C GLU A 294 -2.82 12.48 -13.14
N THR A 295 -2.88 11.48 -12.27
CA THR A 295 -2.33 11.58 -10.92
C THR A 295 -0.82 11.75 -10.94
N LEU A 296 -0.13 10.96 -11.77
CA LEU A 296 1.31 11.07 -12.02
C LEU A 296 1.68 12.47 -12.50
N ARG A 297 0.96 13.00 -13.50
CA ARG A 297 1.21 14.36 -14.03
C ARG A 297 1.08 15.41 -12.95
N LYS A 298 0.00 15.37 -12.14
CA LYS A 298 -0.18 16.29 -11.02
C LYS A 298 0.96 16.23 -10.01
N MET A 299 1.43 15.02 -9.70
CA MET A 299 2.54 14.83 -8.74
C MET A 299 3.86 15.34 -9.32
N VAL A 300 4.16 15.09 -10.59
CA VAL A 300 5.38 15.57 -11.26
C VAL A 300 5.39 17.10 -11.32
N THR A 301 4.28 17.71 -11.73
CA THR A 301 4.16 19.18 -11.78
C THR A 301 4.24 19.79 -10.39
N LEU A 302 3.54 19.24 -9.39
CA LEU A 302 3.62 19.69 -8.01
C LEU A 302 5.05 19.62 -7.47
N ALA A 303 5.78 18.56 -7.80
CA ALA A 303 7.17 18.39 -7.40
C ALA A 303 8.17 19.27 -8.20
N GLY A 304 7.72 20.04 -9.19
CA GLY A 304 8.57 20.87 -10.05
C GLY A 304 9.53 20.06 -10.93
N ALA A 305 9.17 18.82 -11.24
CA ALA A 305 10.03 17.88 -11.95
C ALA A 305 9.75 17.78 -13.46
N ASP A 306 8.89 18.67 -14.02
CA ASP A 306 8.45 18.63 -15.43
C ASP A 306 9.61 18.70 -16.42
N SER A 307 10.69 19.39 -16.09
CA SER A 307 11.89 19.48 -16.95
C SER A 307 12.74 18.20 -16.95
N ILE A 308 12.60 17.35 -15.93
CA ILE A 308 13.39 16.13 -15.73
C ILE A 308 12.60 14.87 -16.12
N VAL A 309 11.26 14.91 -15.97
CA VAL A 309 10.39 13.75 -16.17
C VAL A 309 9.59 13.88 -17.46
N ASN A 310 9.72 12.88 -18.33
CA ASN A 310 8.88 12.72 -19.51
C ASN A 310 7.83 11.64 -19.24
N ILE A 311 6.55 12.01 -19.21
CA ILE A 311 5.45 11.09 -18.90
C ILE A 311 4.99 10.37 -20.16
N VAL A 312 5.23 9.05 -20.21
CA VAL A 312 4.73 8.14 -21.25
C VAL A 312 3.41 7.53 -20.77
N GLY A 313 2.36 8.35 -20.78
CA GLY A 313 1.04 7.98 -20.26
C GLY A 313 0.20 7.16 -21.22
N ASN A 314 -0.76 6.40 -20.67
CA ASN A 314 -1.65 5.48 -21.39
C ASN A 314 -0.89 4.43 -22.23
N ARG A 315 0.28 4.04 -21.80
CA ARG A 315 1.13 3.07 -22.49
C ARG A 315 1.63 2.00 -21.54
N ASP A 316 1.44 0.75 -21.94
CA ASP A 316 2.00 -0.38 -21.20
C ASP A 316 3.49 -0.49 -21.52
N PHE A 317 4.33 -0.60 -20.49
CA PHE A 317 5.76 -0.76 -20.65
C PHE A 317 6.10 -2.06 -21.40
N LEU A 318 5.33 -3.13 -21.22
CA LEU A 318 5.53 -4.41 -21.91
C LEU A 318 5.37 -4.33 -23.43
N THR A 319 4.65 -3.31 -23.94
CA THR A 319 4.50 -3.07 -25.39
C THR A 319 5.65 -2.28 -26.01
N THR A 320 6.63 -1.88 -25.20
CA THR A 320 7.80 -1.12 -25.64
C THR A 320 8.85 -2.09 -26.18
N GLU A 321 9.24 -1.92 -27.44
CA GLU A 321 10.28 -2.74 -28.03
C GLU A 321 11.66 -2.36 -27.43
N PRO A 322 12.38 -3.28 -26.76
CA PRO A 322 13.63 -2.96 -26.08
C PRO A 322 14.73 -2.39 -26.98
N SER A 323 14.78 -2.82 -28.25
CA SER A 323 15.72 -2.33 -29.28
C SER A 323 15.29 -1.03 -29.96
N SER A 324 14.06 -0.55 -29.71
CA SER A 324 13.48 0.63 -30.33
C SER A 324 13.43 1.80 -29.37
N HIS A 325 14.22 2.81 -29.59
CA HIS A 325 14.21 4.05 -28.80
C HIS A 325 13.16 5.07 -29.28
N LYS A 326 12.08 4.62 -29.94
CA LYS A 326 11.03 5.48 -30.52
C LYS A 326 10.33 6.44 -29.55
N PHE A 327 10.43 6.17 -28.25
CA PHE A 327 9.88 7.05 -27.20
C PHE A 327 10.94 7.98 -26.61
N LEU A 328 12.20 7.81 -26.97
CA LEU A 328 13.29 8.69 -26.55
C LEU A 328 13.36 9.89 -27.49
N ASP A 329 13.67 11.04 -26.93
CA ASP A 329 14.06 12.20 -27.71
C ASP A 329 15.41 11.93 -28.40
N ALA A 330 15.68 12.56 -29.54
CA ALA A 330 16.88 12.30 -30.35
C ALA A 330 18.22 12.54 -29.62
N GLN A 331 18.18 13.18 -28.46
CA GLN A 331 19.36 13.44 -27.62
C GLN A 331 19.73 12.30 -26.66
N PHE A 332 18.89 11.25 -26.56
CA PHE A 332 19.13 10.10 -25.69
C PHE A 332 19.39 8.85 -26.51
N ASP A 333 20.63 8.39 -26.47
CA ASP A 333 21.08 7.25 -27.28
C ASP A 333 20.74 5.92 -26.66
N HIS A 334 20.54 5.86 -25.30
CA HIS A 334 20.35 4.61 -24.59
C HIS A 334 19.59 4.76 -23.26
N ILE A 335 18.99 3.65 -22.80
CA ILE A 335 18.39 3.49 -21.49
C ILE A 335 19.34 2.69 -20.63
N GLY A 336 19.97 3.31 -19.63
CA GLY A 336 20.95 2.65 -18.79
C GLY A 336 20.43 2.13 -17.45
N ALA A 337 19.30 2.68 -16.95
CA ALA A 337 18.74 2.25 -15.66
C ALA A 337 17.21 2.18 -15.68
N LEU A 338 16.64 1.15 -15.01
CA LEU A 338 15.21 0.95 -14.94
C LEU A 338 14.75 0.71 -13.49
N LEU A 339 13.64 1.32 -13.12
CA LEU A 339 12.94 1.11 -11.87
C LEU A 339 11.60 0.42 -12.13
N LEU A 340 11.36 -0.71 -11.47
CA LEU A 340 10.16 -1.53 -11.59
C LEU A 340 9.48 -1.62 -10.22
N ASP A 341 8.29 -1.02 -10.10
CA ASP A 341 7.44 -1.09 -8.89
C ASP A 341 6.01 -1.52 -9.31
N PRO A 342 5.86 -2.78 -9.77
CA PRO A 342 4.61 -3.26 -10.35
C PRO A 342 3.50 -3.41 -9.31
N SER A 343 2.28 -3.59 -9.80
CA SER A 343 1.16 -4.00 -8.97
C SER A 343 1.49 -5.30 -8.23
N CYS A 344 1.19 -5.34 -6.93
CA CYS A 344 1.42 -6.47 -6.04
C CYS A 344 0.23 -6.69 -5.11
N SER A 345 0.29 -7.71 -4.26
CA SER A 345 -0.76 -7.99 -3.27
C SER A 345 -1.01 -6.82 -2.31
N GLY A 346 0.05 -6.03 -2.03
CA GLY A 346 0.02 -4.92 -1.08
C GLY A 346 -0.09 -5.38 0.37
N SER A 347 0.24 -6.62 0.66
CA SER A 347 0.17 -7.23 2.00
C SER A 347 1.10 -6.58 3.04
N GLY A 348 2.11 -5.83 2.58
CA GLY A 348 3.02 -5.07 3.45
C GLY A 348 2.50 -3.69 3.87
N ILE A 349 1.45 -3.16 3.24
CA ILE A 349 0.96 -1.81 3.51
C ILE A 349 0.30 -1.75 4.88
N VAL A 350 0.75 -0.81 5.73
CA VAL A 350 0.16 -0.57 7.05
C VAL A 350 -1.30 -0.12 6.89
N GLY A 351 -2.21 -0.78 7.61
CA GLY A 351 -3.64 -0.45 7.61
C GLY A 351 -4.44 -1.01 6.41
N ARG A 352 -3.84 -1.82 5.53
CA ARG A 352 -4.55 -2.46 4.43
C ARG A 352 -5.17 -3.81 4.85
N ASP A 353 -4.43 -4.63 5.60
CA ASP A 353 -4.95 -5.89 6.16
C ASP A 353 -5.71 -5.69 7.47
N ASP A 354 -5.63 -4.47 8.03
CA ASP A 354 -6.40 -4.04 9.20
C ASP A 354 -7.78 -3.48 8.77
N GLU A 355 -8.39 -3.97 7.66
CA GLU A 355 -9.84 -3.78 7.52
C GLU A 355 -10.46 -4.52 8.71
N PRO A 356 -10.91 -3.78 9.74
CA PRO A 356 -11.36 -4.43 10.95
C PRO A 356 -12.54 -5.32 10.58
N THR A 357 -12.46 -6.60 10.94
CA THR A 357 -13.54 -7.57 10.72
C THR A 357 -14.85 -7.02 11.24
N LEU A 358 -15.86 -6.99 10.39
CA LEU A 358 -17.19 -6.49 10.77
C LEU A 358 -17.93 -7.56 11.58
N PHE A 359 -18.09 -7.32 12.87
CA PHE A 359 -18.88 -8.17 13.75
C PHE A 359 -20.34 -7.70 13.76
N LEU A 360 -21.27 -8.56 13.31
CA LEU A 360 -22.70 -8.25 13.26
C LEU A 360 -23.45 -8.89 14.42
N PRO A 361 -24.44 -8.19 15.02
CA PRO A 361 -25.27 -8.72 16.09
C PRO A 361 -26.29 -9.74 15.55
N SER A 362 -26.50 -10.82 16.32
CA SER A 362 -27.55 -11.81 16.02
C SER A 362 -28.90 -11.38 16.59
N ALA A 363 -29.95 -11.54 15.81
CA ALA A 363 -31.32 -11.29 16.29
C ALA A 363 -31.77 -12.28 17.38
N ASN A 364 -31.11 -13.44 17.47
CA ASN A 364 -31.49 -14.56 18.35
C ASN A 364 -30.54 -14.76 19.56
N ALA A 365 -29.62 -13.83 19.83
CA ALA A 365 -28.71 -13.96 20.97
C ALA A 365 -29.48 -14.08 22.29
N VAL A 366 -29.50 -15.28 22.84
CA VAL A 366 -30.14 -15.59 24.12
C VAL A 366 -29.21 -15.13 25.24
N THR A 367 -29.59 -14.06 25.95
CA THR A 367 -28.96 -13.78 27.24
C THR A 367 -29.20 -14.96 28.15
N GLY A 368 -28.12 -15.60 28.63
CA GLY A 368 -28.17 -16.79 29.48
C GLY A 368 -28.98 -16.56 30.77
N VAL A 369 -30.23 -16.91 30.69
CA VAL A 369 -31.08 -17.20 31.85
C VAL A 369 -31.29 -18.71 31.79
N THR A 370 -30.70 -19.42 32.73
CA THR A 370 -30.95 -20.84 32.94
C THR A 370 -32.46 -21.08 33.08
N PRO A 371 -33.09 -21.94 32.27
CA PRO A 371 -34.50 -22.23 32.43
C PRO A 371 -34.71 -23.11 33.69
N SER A 372 -35.44 -22.57 34.66
CA SER A 372 -35.97 -23.38 35.76
C SER A 372 -36.90 -24.48 35.19
N LYS A 373 -36.65 -25.71 35.58
CA LYS A 373 -37.43 -26.86 35.17
C LYS A 373 -38.88 -26.74 35.66
N SER A 374 -39.82 -26.31 34.82
CA SER A 374 -41.25 -26.49 35.09
C SER A 374 -41.72 -27.80 34.43
N LYS A 375 -42.19 -28.72 35.29
CA LYS A 375 -42.85 -29.96 34.93
C LYS A 375 -44.09 -29.70 34.11
N LYS A 376 -44.14 -29.98 32.80
CA LYS A 376 -45.36 -30.04 32.01
C LYS A 376 -45.88 -31.46 31.91
N ARG A 377 -47.15 -31.60 32.40
CA ARG A 377 -47.98 -32.81 32.30
C ARG A 377 -48.21 -33.18 30.84
N LYS A 378 -47.94 -34.44 30.48
CA LYS A 378 -48.34 -35.08 29.22
C LYS A 378 -49.85 -35.15 29.09
N ARG A 379 -50.42 -34.64 28.00
CA ARG A 379 -51.74 -35.06 27.48
C ARG A 379 -51.49 -35.82 26.17
N LYS A 380 -51.99 -37.06 26.13
CA LYS A 380 -52.06 -37.94 24.95
C LYS A 380 -53.12 -37.43 23.97
N ALA A 381 -52.85 -37.52 22.67
CA ALA A 381 -53.82 -37.59 21.60
C ALA A 381 -53.25 -38.40 20.41
N PRO A 382 -54.09 -39.00 19.52
CA PRO A 382 -53.85 -40.33 19.06
C PRO A 382 -53.08 -40.47 17.74
N LYS A 383 -52.55 -41.67 17.55
CA LYS A 383 -51.80 -42.19 16.41
C LYS A 383 -52.64 -42.21 15.13
N VAL A 384 -52.09 -41.76 14.02
CA VAL A 384 -52.44 -42.22 12.65
C VAL A 384 -51.13 -42.67 12.00
N GLU A 385 -51.09 -43.95 11.63
CA GLU A 385 -49.98 -44.57 10.93
C GLU A 385 -50.10 -44.29 9.43
N ILE A 386 -49.01 -43.77 8.84
CA ILE A 386 -48.78 -43.88 7.41
C ILE A 386 -47.36 -44.40 7.22
N LYS A 387 -47.26 -45.61 6.62
CA LYS A 387 -46.02 -46.24 6.20
C LYS A 387 -45.40 -45.47 5.03
N VAL A 388 -44.12 -45.09 5.16
CA VAL A 388 -43.23 -44.80 4.03
C VAL A 388 -41.86 -45.37 4.37
N GLU A 389 -41.25 -46.05 3.40
CA GLU A 389 -39.98 -46.80 3.53
C GLU A 389 -38.76 -45.91 3.72
N PRO A 390 -37.62 -46.46 4.18
CA PRO A 390 -36.50 -45.65 4.72
C PRO A 390 -35.61 -45.13 3.60
N VAL A 391 -35.44 -43.80 3.55
CA VAL A 391 -34.32 -43.14 2.92
C VAL A 391 -33.23 -42.96 3.95
N VAL A 392 -32.04 -43.40 3.60
CA VAL A 392 -30.82 -43.36 4.42
C VAL A 392 -30.49 -41.90 4.75
N GLU A 393 -30.65 -41.50 5.98
CA GLU A 393 -30.11 -40.24 6.49
C GLU A 393 -28.61 -40.41 6.81
N SER A 394 -27.77 -39.79 6.01
CA SER A 394 -26.39 -39.53 6.37
C SER A 394 -26.37 -38.37 7.36
N SER A 395 -25.89 -38.65 8.54
CA SER A 395 -25.64 -37.69 9.59
C SER A 395 -24.66 -36.60 9.12
N GLY A 396 -25.17 -35.42 8.80
CA GLY A 396 -24.39 -34.21 8.58
C GLY A 396 -23.96 -33.65 9.92
N SER A 397 -22.69 -33.79 10.22
CA SER A 397 -22.02 -33.09 11.33
C SER A 397 -21.62 -31.68 10.89
N ASP A 398 -21.83 -30.73 11.75
CA ASP A 398 -21.39 -29.33 11.67
C ASP A 398 -19.96 -29.19 11.16
N SER A 399 -19.79 -28.69 9.93
CA SER A 399 -18.50 -28.21 9.40
C SER A 399 -18.69 -27.22 8.25
N ASP A 400 -19.54 -26.20 8.45
CA ASP A 400 -19.81 -25.17 7.41
C ASP A 400 -18.79 -24.02 7.39
N ASN A 401 -17.81 -24.00 8.32
CA ASN A 401 -16.76 -22.96 8.34
C ASN A 401 -15.46 -23.36 7.61
N GLY A 402 -15.28 -24.61 7.25
CA GLY A 402 -14.05 -25.10 6.61
C GLY A 402 -14.00 -24.94 5.10
N GLU A 403 -15.13 -24.97 4.43
CA GLU A 403 -15.19 -24.88 2.95
C GLU A 403 -15.01 -23.44 2.47
N ASP A 404 -15.53 -22.46 3.21
CA ASP A 404 -15.36 -21.03 2.89
C ASP A 404 -13.91 -20.57 3.12
N GLU A 405 -13.24 -21.01 4.19
CA GLU A 405 -11.82 -20.71 4.45
C GLU A 405 -10.92 -21.34 3.38
N LEU A 406 -11.20 -22.56 2.93
CA LEU A 406 -10.46 -23.22 1.85
C LEU A 406 -10.68 -22.54 0.49
N ALA A 407 -11.88 -22.06 0.20
CA ALA A 407 -12.19 -21.32 -1.02
C ALA A 407 -11.49 -19.97 -1.05
N GLU A 408 -11.43 -19.27 0.07
CA GLU A 408 -10.75 -17.98 0.21
C GLU A 408 -9.22 -18.11 0.14
N GLN A 409 -8.64 -19.13 0.77
CA GLN A 409 -7.22 -19.47 0.64
C GLN A 409 -6.86 -19.80 -0.82
N ASN A 410 -7.67 -20.61 -1.52
CA ASN A 410 -7.45 -20.94 -2.91
C ASN A 410 -7.52 -19.71 -3.85
N SER A 411 -8.42 -18.75 -3.56
CA SER A 411 -8.53 -17.51 -4.33
C SER A 411 -7.30 -16.61 -4.13
N THR A 412 -6.79 -16.54 -2.91
CA THR A 412 -5.57 -15.76 -2.56
C THR A 412 -4.34 -16.35 -3.23
N VAL A 413 -4.16 -17.67 -3.20
CA VAL A 413 -3.04 -18.38 -3.86
C VAL A 413 -3.07 -18.14 -5.37
N LYS A 414 -4.23 -18.27 -6.02
CA LYS A 414 -4.37 -17.97 -7.45
C LYS A 414 -4.01 -16.52 -7.79
N ARG A 415 -4.46 -15.57 -6.97
CA ARG A 415 -4.15 -14.16 -7.15
C ARG A 415 -2.66 -13.88 -7.02
N LEU A 416 -1.98 -14.46 -6.03
CA LEU A 416 -0.52 -14.32 -5.86
C LEU A 416 0.23 -14.91 -7.05
N ALA A 417 -0.20 -16.07 -7.56
CA ALA A 417 0.41 -16.68 -8.75
C ALA A 417 0.30 -15.79 -10.00
N LEU A 418 -0.88 -15.18 -10.24
CA LEU A 418 -1.07 -14.25 -11.36
C LEU A 418 -0.22 -12.98 -11.22
N LEU A 419 -0.15 -12.42 -10.02
CA LEU A 419 0.66 -11.23 -9.77
C LEU A 419 2.15 -11.51 -9.94
N SER A 420 2.65 -12.62 -9.40
CA SER A 420 4.07 -13.00 -9.53
C SER A 420 4.45 -13.32 -10.98
N ALA A 421 3.57 -13.93 -11.76
CA ALA A 421 3.78 -14.16 -13.19
C ALA A 421 3.90 -12.84 -13.97
N PHE A 422 3.01 -11.89 -13.74
CA PHE A 422 3.09 -10.55 -14.33
C PHE A 422 4.37 -9.81 -13.93
N GLN A 423 4.75 -9.86 -12.66
CA GLN A 423 5.97 -9.23 -12.14
C GLN A 423 7.22 -9.82 -12.77
N LEU A 424 7.25 -11.15 -12.93
CA LEU A 424 8.33 -11.85 -13.62
C LEU A 424 8.42 -11.44 -15.10
N GLN A 425 7.28 -11.35 -15.80
CA GLN A 425 7.23 -10.92 -17.18
C GLN A 425 7.80 -9.49 -17.35
N LEU A 426 7.41 -8.57 -16.45
CA LEU A 426 7.92 -7.20 -16.44
C LEU A 426 9.44 -7.15 -16.24
N LEU A 427 9.96 -7.92 -15.29
CA LEU A 427 11.38 -7.95 -14.99
C LEU A 427 12.19 -8.60 -16.15
N LYS A 428 11.69 -9.70 -16.73
CA LYS A 428 12.28 -10.31 -17.94
C LYS A 428 12.31 -9.34 -19.12
N HIS A 429 11.25 -8.55 -19.26
CA HIS A 429 11.18 -7.53 -20.31
C HIS A 429 12.24 -6.44 -20.11
N ALA A 430 12.38 -5.91 -18.88
CA ALA A 430 13.41 -4.92 -18.55
C ALA A 430 14.83 -5.46 -18.81
N MET A 431 15.07 -6.73 -18.53
CA MET A 431 16.37 -7.38 -18.77
C MET A 431 16.75 -7.50 -20.26
N LYS A 432 15.79 -7.33 -21.18
CA LYS A 432 16.04 -7.37 -22.64
C LYS A 432 16.57 -6.04 -23.20
N PHE A 433 16.54 -4.94 -22.43
CA PHE A 433 17.05 -3.64 -22.91
C PHE A 433 18.57 -3.72 -23.12
N PRO A 434 19.06 -3.45 -24.34
CA PRO A 434 20.45 -3.76 -24.70
C PRO A 434 21.48 -2.97 -23.88
N ASP A 435 21.17 -1.69 -23.60
CA ASP A 435 22.10 -0.77 -22.92
C ASP A 435 21.85 -0.65 -21.42
N ALA A 436 20.83 -1.34 -20.90
CA ALA A 436 20.52 -1.32 -19.49
C ALA A 436 21.64 -1.94 -18.65
N LYS A 437 22.16 -1.16 -17.71
CA LYS A 437 23.23 -1.55 -16.78
C LYS A 437 22.69 -1.87 -15.38
N LYS A 438 21.58 -1.23 -15.01
CA LYS A 438 20.99 -1.33 -13.67
C LYS A 438 19.48 -1.52 -13.75
N ILE A 439 18.94 -2.41 -12.95
CA ILE A 439 17.49 -2.58 -12.74
C ILE A 439 17.24 -2.66 -11.24
N VAL A 440 16.23 -1.93 -10.75
CA VAL A 440 15.72 -2.11 -9.40
C VAL A 440 14.28 -2.58 -9.48
N TYR A 441 13.98 -3.68 -8.78
CA TYR A 441 12.66 -4.26 -8.64
C TYR A 441 12.19 -4.12 -7.20
N SER A 442 10.94 -3.73 -6.99
CA SER A 442 10.35 -3.55 -5.66
C SER A 442 8.88 -3.95 -5.60
N THR A 443 8.44 -4.35 -4.41
CA THR A 443 7.03 -4.61 -4.10
C THR A 443 6.67 -4.12 -2.70
N CYS A 444 5.40 -3.77 -2.47
CA CYS A 444 4.85 -3.61 -1.13
C CYS A 444 4.21 -4.93 -0.62
N SER A 445 4.81 -6.08 -0.95
CA SER A 445 4.39 -7.41 -0.54
C SER A 445 5.35 -8.01 0.48
N ILE A 446 4.81 -8.84 1.39
CA ILE A 446 5.60 -9.68 2.30
C ILE A 446 5.76 -11.11 1.78
N HIS A 447 5.05 -11.49 0.70
CA HIS A 447 5.04 -12.85 0.17
C HIS A 447 6.28 -13.15 -0.67
N MET A 448 6.90 -14.31 -0.41
CA MET A 448 8.08 -14.77 -1.16
C MET A 448 7.79 -15.00 -2.65
N GLU A 449 6.56 -15.35 -2.99
CA GLU A 449 6.10 -15.61 -4.36
C GLU A 449 6.25 -14.37 -5.25
N GLU A 450 6.03 -13.18 -4.69
CA GLU A 450 6.16 -11.89 -5.35
C GLU A 450 7.58 -11.28 -5.20
N ASN A 451 8.42 -11.84 -4.35
CA ASN A 451 9.72 -11.31 -3.95
C ASN A 451 10.85 -12.24 -4.42
N GLU A 452 11.45 -13.02 -3.53
CA GLU A 452 12.65 -13.85 -3.82
C GLU A 452 12.40 -14.85 -4.96
N SER A 453 11.18 -15.39 -5.08
CA SER A 453 10.82 -16.32 -6.15
C SER A 453 10.90 -15.65 -7.54
N VAL A 454 10.41 -14.41 -7.65
CA VAL A 454 10.52 -13.62 -8.90
C VAL A 454 11.97 -13.33 -9.22
N VAL A 455 12.78 -12.98 -8.22
CA VAL A 455 14.22 -12.70 -8.39
C VAL A 455 14.95 -13.89 -8.96
N VAL A 456 14.81 -15.08 -8.34
CA VAL A 456 15.48 -16.31 -8.78
C VAL A 456 15.02 -16.69 -10.19
N LYS A 457 13.71 -16.68 -10.47
CA LYS A 457 13.17 -17.00 -11.79
C LYS A 457 13.64 -16.02 -12.88
N ALA A 458 13.79 -14.75 -12.56
CA ALA A 458 14.28 -13.75 -13.52
C ALA A 458 15.74 -13.99 -13.86
N LEU A 459 16.59 -14.22 -12.86
CA LEU A 459 18.03 -14.49 -13.07
C LEU A 459 18.28 -15.79 -13.84
N THR A 460 17.44 -16.81 -13.66
CA THR A 460 17.56 -18.09 -14.36
C THR A 460 16.89 -18.11 -15.74
N SER A 461 16.13 -17.06 -16.09
CA SER A 461 15.53 -16.90 -17.42
C SER A 461 16.59 -16.60 -18.49
N ASP A 462 16.24 -16.84 -19.76
CA ASP A 462 17.14 -16.52 -20.87
C ASP A 462 17.61 -15.06 -20.89
N PRO A 463 16.73 -14.04 -20.73
CA PRO A 463 17.20 -12.65 -20.63
C PRO A 463 18.15 -12.41 -19.46
N GLY A 464 17.92 -13.09 -18.31
CA GLY A 464 18.80 -12.99 -17.15
C GLY A 464 20.18 -13.58 -17.41
N ARG A 465 20.23 -14.81 -17.89
CA ARG A 465 21.48 -15.56 -18.16
C ARG A 465 22.28 -14.99 -19.32
N GLN A 466 21.64 -14.87 -20.49
CA GLN A 466 22.29 -14.42 -21.72
C GLN A 466 22.68 -12.93 -21.65
N GLY A 467 21.87 -12.12 -20.94
CA GLY A 467 22.13 -10.71 -20.69
C GLY A 467 23.25 -10.45 -19.68
N GLY A 468 23.79 -11.46 -19.03
CA GLY A 468 24.84 -11.30 -18.01
C GLY A 468 24.35 -10.61 -16.74
N TRP A 469 23.06 -10.75 -16.40
CA TRP A 469 22.49 -10.13 -15.21
C TRP A 469 22.87 -10.89 -13.94
N ARG A 470 23.30 -10.14 -12.93
CA ARG A 470 23.54 -10.61 -11.56
C ARG A 470 22.90 -9.69 -10.54
N LEU A 471 22.87 -10.12 -9.30
CA LEU A 471 22.42 -9.27 -8.19
C LEU A 471 23.41 -8.13 -7.92
N LEU A 472 22.88 -6.98 -7.52
CA LEU A 472 23.67 -5.92 -6.90
C LEU A 472 23.99 -6.38 -5.47
N HIS A 473 25.21 -6.86 -5.25
CA HIS A 473 25.63 -7.41 -3.96
C HIS A 473 25.57 -6.34 -2.86
N ARG A 474 25.40 -6.75 -1.61
CA ARG A 474 25.25 -5.84 -0.48
C ARG A 474 26.37 -4.81 -0.37
N ASN A 475 27.60 -5.20 -0.60
CA ASN A 475 28.78 -4.32 -0.56
C ASN A 475 28.80 -3.27 -1.68
N GLU A 476 28.09 -3.50 -2.78
CA GLU A 476 27.94 -2.59 -3.93
C GLU A 476 26.75 -1.62 -3.76
N GLN A 477 25.85 -1.88 -2.80
CA GLN A 477 24.70 -1.04 -2.54
C GLN A 477 25.11 0.31 -1.95
N VAL A 478 24.27 1.34 -2.15
CA VAL A 478 24.45 2.65 -1.51
C VAL A 478 24.54 2.53 0.00
N LYS A 479 25.35 3.39 0.64
CA LYS A 479 25.74 3.25 2.04
C LYS A 479 24.56 2.95 2.98
N GLY A 480 23.47 3.76 2.94
CA GLY A 480 22.33 3.56 3.84
C GLY A 480 21.64 2.22 3.68
N LEU A 481 21.55 1.69 2.46
CA LEU A 481 20.94 0.37 2.20
C LEU A 481 21.90 -0.79 2.44
N ARG A 482 23.20 -0.59 2.26
CA ARG A 482 24.22 -1.55 2.69
C ARG A 482 24.20 -1.73 4.21
N ASP A 483 24.01 -0.66 4.95
CA ASP A 483 23.94 -0.64 6.42
C ASP A 483 22.57 -1.14 6.95
N TRP A 484 21.54 -1.21 6.10
CA TRP A 484 20.23 -1.72 6.48
C TRP A 484 20.30 -3.19 6.89
N HIS A 485 19.70 -3.53 8.06
CA HIS A 485 19.92 -4.83 8.71
C HIS A 485 18.94 -5.93 8.26
N VAL A 486 17.73 -5.58 7.82
CA VAL A 486 16.72 -6.57 7.40
C VAL A 486 16.96 -6.98 5.96
N ARG A 487 17.28 -8.26 5.76
CA ARG A 487 17.58 -8.83 4.45
C ARG A 487 16.47 -9.75 3.97
N GLY A 488 16.62 -10.28 2.75
CA GLY A 488 15.73 -11.28 2.19
C GLY A 488 15.56 -12.49 3.09
N ASP A 489 14.46 -13.21 2.91
CA ASP A 489 14.12 -14.38 3.70
C ASP A 489 15.04 -15.56 3.35
N GLN A 490 15.97 -15.89 4.26
CA GLN A 490 16.93 -16.97 4.07
C GLN A 490 16.28 -18.35 3.94
N ASP A 491 15.18 -18.59 4.67
CA ASP A 491 14.53 -19.90 4.65
C ASP A 491 13.69 -20.05 3.37
N ALA A 492 13.05 -18.99 2.91
CA ALA A 492 12.43 -18.95 1.60
C ALA A 492 13.44 -19.20 0.48
N CYS A 493 14.62 -18.53 0.53
CA CYS A 493 15.68 -18.78 -0.44
C CYS A 493 16.18 -20.23 -0.40
N LYS A 494 16.43 -20.81 0.80
CA LYS A 494 16.82 -22.23 0.93
C LYS A 494 15.78 -23.17 0.34
N GLN A 495 14.48 -22.91 0.58
CA GLN A 495 13.39 -23.70 0.00
C GLN A 495 13.38 -23.63 -1.53
N LEU A 496 13.63 -22.46 -2.12
CA LEU A 496 13.74 -22.31 -3.57
C LEU A 496 14.89 -23.15 -4.13
N PHE A 497 16.05 -23.13 -3.49
CA PHE A 497 17.25 -23.84 -3.95
C PHE A 497 17.24 -25.33 -3.60
N SER A 498 16.38 -25.81 -2.68
CA SER A 498 16.29 -27.22 -2.30
C SER A 498 15.38 -28.08 -3.20
N LYS A 499 14.57 -27.46 -4.08
CA LYS A 499 13.72 -28.18 -5.02
C LYS A 499 14.62 -28.88 -6.06
N GLU A 500 14.72 -30.20 -5.97
CA GLU A 500 15.58 -31.02 -6.86
C GLU A 500 15.25 -30.93 -8.36
N GLU A 501 14.04 -30.45 -8.70
CA GLU A 501 13.55 -30.36 -10.08
C GLU A 501 14.13 -29.19 -10.88
N THR A 502 14.83 -28.25 -10.26
CA THR A 502 15.39 -27.09 -10.94
C THR A 502 16.88 -26.94 -10.66
N LYS A 503 17.71 -27.40 -11.58
CA LYS A 503 19.11 -26.95 -11.66
C LYS A 503 19.11 -25.48 -12.05
N PHE A 504 19.16 -24.60 -11.06
CA PHE A 504 19.26 -23.17 -11.33
C PHE A 504 20.60 -22.87 -12.03
N VAL A 505 20.49 -22.35 -13.23
CA VAL A 505 21.67 -21.89 -13.98
C VAL A 505 21.64 -20.36 -13.96
N PHE A 506 22.64 -19.77 -13.34
CA PHE A 506 22.83 -18.33 -13.25
C PHE A 506 23.98 -17.88 -14.13
N ALA A 507 23.93 -16.64 -14.63
CA ALA A 507 25.09 -16.03 -15.31
C ALA A 507 26.28 -15.95 -14.35
N GLU A 508 26.05 -15.56 -13.11
CA GLU A 508 27.05 -15.58 -12.04
C GLU A 508 27.05 -16.92 -11.31
N LYS A 509 28.09 -17.72 -11.48
CA LYS A 509 28.22 -19.07 -10.89
C LYS A 509 28.23 -19.09 -9.34
N ALA A 510 28.58 -17.96 -8.70
CA ALA A 510 28.61 -17.83 -7.24
C ALA A 510 27.20 -17.65 -6.63
N THR A 511 26.17 -17.43 -7.44
CA THR A 511 24.81 -17.20 -6.95
C THR A 511 24.27 -18.43 -6.21
N ASN A 512 23.85 -18.21 -4.98
CA ASN A 512 23.28 -19.22 -4.10
C ASN A 512 22.23 -18.60 -3.17
N ALA A 513 21.54 -19.43 -2.37
CA ALA A 513 20.47 -18.97 -1.48
C ALA A 513 20.91 -17.88 -0.48
N ALA A 514 22.12 -17.98 0.06
CA ALA A 514 22.62 -17.00 1.03
C ALA A 514 22.92 -15.65 0.36
N LEU A 515 23.50 -15.68 -0.85
CA LEU A 515 23.80 -14.48 -1.63
C LEU A 515 22.52 -13.79 -2.08
N VAL A 516 21.49 -14.54 -2.53
CA VAL A 516 20.18 -13.96 -2.89
C VAL A 516 19.56 -13.28 -1.67
N ALA A 517 19.54 -13.95 -0.52
CA ALA A 517 18.99 -13.37 0.69
C ALA A 517 19.76 -12.11 1.13
N ASP A 518 21.09 -12.11 1.09
CA ASP A 518 21.90 -10.95 1.51
C ASP A 518 21.77 -9.75 0.54
N ALA A 519 21.62 -10.01 -0.77
CA ALA A 519 21.43 -8.96 -1.76
C ALA A 519 20.03 -8.32 -1.71
N CYS A 520 19.01 -9.10 -1.36
CA CYS A 520 17.65 -8.61 -1.20
C CYS A 520 17.48 -7.81 0.10
N ILE A 521 16.65 -6.77 0.05
CA ILE A 521 16.33 -5.89 1.18
C ILE A 521 14.84 -6.06 1.50
N ARG A 522 14.52 -6.34 2.75
CA ARG A 522 13.16 -6.35 3.28
C ARG A 522 12.95 -5.25 4.30
N CYS A 523 11.72 -4.81 4.43
CA CYS A 523 11.25 -3.98 5.53
C CYS A 523 10.09 -4.68 6.21
N GLU A 524 10.01 -4.55 7.52
CA GLU A 524 8.98 -5.18 8.35
C GLU A 524 8.09 -4.12 9.00
N ARG A 525 6.79 -4.37 9.01
CA ARG A 525 5.83 -3.49 9.67
C ARG A 525 5.81 -3.73 11.19
N GLY A 526 5.54 -2.67 11.95
CA GLY A 526 5.39 -2.75 13.41
C GLY A 526 6.70 -2.91 14.18
N THR A 527 7.84 -2.74 13.53
CA THR A 527 9.18 -2.72 14.13
C THR A 527 9.60 -1.31 14.56
N THR A 528 10.72 -1.21 15.24
CA THR A 528 11.33 0.06 15.64
C THR A 528 11.92 0.84 14.46
N ASP A 529 12.00 0.25 13.27
CA ASP A 529 12.45 0.91 12.05
C ASP A 529 11.40 1.86 11.46
N GLY A 530 10.14 1.73 11.90
CA GLY A 530 9.03 2.60 11.50
C GLY A 530 8.68 2.49 10.01
N THR A 531 8.90 1.33 9.38
CA THR A 531 8.60 1.06 7.97
C THR A 531 7.31 0.26 7.81
N MET A 532 6.71 0.34 6.62
CA MET A 532 5.76 -0.67 6.16
C MET A 532 6.49 -1.93 5.70
N GLY A 533 5.77 -3.05 5.49
CA GLY A 533 6.31 -4.22 4.83
C GLY A 533 6.65 -3.90 3.37
N PHE A 534 7.87 -4.23 2.94
CA PHE A 534 8.36 -3.88 1.61
C PHE A 534 9.52 -4.78 1.21
N PHE A 535 9.72 -4.91 -0.10
CA PHE A 535 10.82 -5.65 -0.68
C PHE A 535 11.48 -4.81 -1.78
N VAL A 536 12.81 -4.84 -1.85
CA VAL A 536 13.56 -4.24 -2.95
C VAL A 536 14.86 -4.99 -3.22
N VAL A 537 15.22 -5.09 -4.50
CA VAL A 537 16.45 -5.73 -4.96
C VAL A 537 16.99 -4.99 -6.18
N GLY A 538 18.31 -4.90 -6.28
CA GLY A 538 19.03 -4.37 -7.44
C GLY A 538 19.64 -5.47 -8.28
N PHE A 539 19.63 -5.27 -9.59
CA PHE A 539 20.35 -6.08 -10.57
C PHE A 539 21.34 -5.18 -11.32
N VAL A 540 22.47 -5.75 -11.65
CA VAL A 540 23.48 -5.11 -12.48
C VAL A 540 23.88 -6.04 -13.61
N ARG A 541 24.18 -5.48 -14.78
CA ARG A 541 24.71 -6.25 -15.91
C ARG A 541 26.22 -6.29 -15.79
N ASP A 542 26.78 -7.50 -15.87
CA ASP A 542 28.20 -7.73 -15.98
C ASP A 542 28.50 -8.27 -17.38
N GLU A 543 29.12 -7.46 -18.23
CA GLU A 543 29.43 -7.82 -19.62
C GLU A 543 30.31 -9.05 -19.73
N ARG A 544 31.13 -9.35 -18.71
CA ARG A 544 31.99 -10.55 -18.68
C ARG A 544 31.18 -11.84 -18.54
N LEU A 545 29.95 -11.75 -18.02
CA LEU A 545 29.02 -12.86 -17.86
C LEU A 545 28.11 -13.04 -19.08
N ALA A 546 27.97 -12.00 -19.91
CA ALA A 546 27.16 -12.03 -21.11
C ALA A 546 27.73 -12.98 -22.15
N GLY A 547 26.93 -13.90 -22.67
CA GLY A 547 27.32 -14.79 -23.77
C GLY A 547 28.26 -15.97 -23.40
N THR A 548 28.70 -16.10 -22.15
CA THR A 548 29.65 -17.17 -21.74
C THR A 548 29.03 -18.59 -21.79
N MET A 549 27.73 -18.73 -22.01
CA MET A 549 27.00 -20.00 -22.00
C MET A 549 26.78 -20.64 -23.39
N LEU A 550 27.31 -20.06 -24.47
CA LEU A 550 27.09 -20.63 -25.82
C LEU A 550 27.97 -21.84 -26.15
N ALA A 551 28.81 -22.31 -25.21
CA ALA A 551 29.80 -23.36 -25.51
C ALA A 551 29.50 -24.76 -24.94
N THR A 552 28.41 -24.99 -24.22
CA THR A 552 28.19 -26.28 -23.52
C THR A 552 26.86 -27.01 -23.74
N ASP A 553 25.90 -26.50 -24.49
CA ASP A 553 24.59 -27.17 -24.66
C ASP A 553 24.21 -27.43 -26.15
N GLU A 554 25.04 -28.19 -26.87
CA GLU A 554 24.61 -28.82 -28.15
C GLU A 554 23.96 -30.20 -27.97
N HIS A 555 23.69 -30.69 -26.78
CA HIS A 555 22.98 -31.95 -26.56
C HIS A 555 21.94 -31.81 -25.43
N GLU A 556 20.74 -31.41 -25.79
CA GLU A 556 19.46 -31.96 -25.31
C GLU A 556 18.31 -31.09 -25.82
N LYS A 557 17.84 -31.39 -27.03
CA LYS A 557 16.51 -31.03 -27.47
C LYS A 557 15.51 -31.90 -26.72
N VAL A 558 14.84 -31.34 -25.72
CA VAL A 558 13.56 -31.85 -25.25
C VAL A 558 12.50 -30.82 -25.59
N VAL A 559 11.63 -31.23 -26.49
CA VAL A 559 10.44 -30.55 -26.92
C VAL A 559 9.49 -30.44 -25.71
N GLY A 560 9.19 -29.23 -25.31
CA GLY A 560 8.08 -28.90 -24.42
C GLY A 560 7.52 -27.57 -24.90
N GLU A 561 6.51 -27.65 -25.75
CA GLU A 561 5.68 -26.50 -26.12
C GLU A 561 4.89 -26.10 -24.86
N GLU A 562 5.32 -25.07 -24.16
CA GLU A 562 4.49 -24.37 -23.19
C GLU A 562 3.54 -23.45 -23.98
N GLU A 563 2.24 -23.78 -23.97
CA GLU A 563 1.19 -22.90 -24.46
C GLU A 563 1.26 -21.58 -23.69
N GLU A 564 1.66 -20.51 -24.37
CA GLU A 564 1.58 -19.15 -23.85
C GLU A 564 0.09 -18.78 -23.72
N GLU A 565 -0.48 -18.92 -22.52
CA GLU A 565 -1.78 -18.33 -22.21
C GLU A 565 -1.67 -16.81 -22.31
N GLU A 566 -2.28 -16.27 -23.34
CA GLU A 566 -2.38 -14.84 -23.62
C GLU A 566 -3.16 -14.14 -22.48
N TRP A 567 -2.43 -13.44 -21.61
CA TRP A 567 -3.00 -12.73 -20.49
C TRP A 567 -3.78 -11.49 -20.94
N ASN A 568 -5.09 -11.61 -21.06
CA ASN A 568 -6.02 -10.49 -21.18
C ASN A 568 -6.26 -9.90 -19.79
N GLY A 569 -5.61 -8.76 -19.52
CA GLY A 569 -5.69 -8.05 -18.25
C GLY A 569 -7.12 -7.88 -17.73
N PHE A 570 -7.28 -7.74 -16.41
CA PHE A 570 -8.57 -7.43 -15.79
C PHE A 570 -9.22 -6.24 -16.50
N SER A 571 -10.16 -6.52 -17.39
CA SER A 571 -11.04 -5.51 -17.98
C SER A 571 -12.07 -5.13 -16.92
N ASP A 572 -12.02 -3.87 -16.51
CA ASP A 572 -13.07 -3.25 -15.73
C ASP A 572 -14.17 -2.85 -16.75
N ASP A 573 -14.90 -3.86 -17.26
CA ASP A 573 -15.97 -3.68 -18.24
C ASP A 573 -17.22 -3.12 -17.55
N GLY A 574 -17.19 -1.81 -17.31
CA GLY A 574 -18.40 -1.01 -17.18
C GLY A 574 -18.89 -0.60 -18.56
N HIS A 575 -19.93 -1.24 -19.06
CA HIS A 575 -20.64 -0.85 -20.27
C HIS A 575 -20.92 0.66 -20.29
N ASP A 576 -20.38 1.36 -21.29
CA ASP A 576 -20.83 2.69 -21.69
C ASP A 576 -21.86 2.55 -22.82
N PRO A 577 -23.09 3.09 -22.66
CA PRO A 577 -23.97 3.32 -23.79
C PRO A 577 -23.54 4.58 -24.53
N ALA A 578 -23.51 4.48 -25.85
CA ALA A 578 -23.20 5.51 -26.81
C ALA A 578 -23.89 6.86 -26.53
N VAL A 579 -23.12 7.93 -26.49
CA VAL A 579 -23.62 9.30 -26.59
C VAL A 579 -23.09 9.90 -27.88
N THR A 580 -24.03 10.25 -28.72
CA THR A 580 -23.89 10.97 -29.99
C THR A 580 -23.18 12.32 -29.79
N GLN A 581 -22.36 12.62 -30.77
CA GLN A 581 -21.72 13.94 -30.99
C GLN A 581 -22.77 15.04 -31.10
N ASP A 582 -22.55 16.14 -30.38
CA ASP A 582 -23.00 17.46 -30.87
C ASP A 582 -21.90 18.51 -30.65
N SER A 583 -21.67 19.22 -31.71
CA SER A 583 -20.64 20.23 -31.92
C SER A 583 -21.16 21.59 -31.50
N SER A 584 -20.48 22.27 -30.58
CA SER A 584 -20.35 23.75 -30.64
C SER A 584 -19.42 24.26 -29.54
N ALA A 585 -18.32 24.82 -29.93
CA ALA A 585 -17.43 25.62 -29.09
C ALA A 585 -18.04 27.02 -28.86
N PRO A 586 -17.70 27.68 -27.78
CA PRO A 586 -17.49 29.12 -27.83
C PRO A 586 -16.06 29.49 -27.38
N ASP A 587 -15.51 30.41 -28.16
CA ASP A 587 -14.31 31.18 -27.88
C ASP A 587 -14.38 31.86 -26.50
N LEU A 588 -13.28 31.87 -25.78
CA LEU A 588 -13.06 32.81 -24.68
C LEU A 588 -11.68 33.44 -24.78
N ASP A 589 -11.75 34.75 -24.87
CA ASP A 589 -10.72 35.75 -25.01
C ASP A 589 -9.61 35.74 -23.95
N ALA A 590 -8.52 36.31 -24.38
CA ALA A 590 -7.28 36.65 -23.73
C ALA A 590 -7.41 37.27 -22.32
N PHE A 591 -6.62 36.78 -21.38
CA PHE A 591 -6.21 37.55 -20.20
C PHE A 591 -4.70 37.70 -20.17
N GLU A 592 -4.27 38.95 -20.28
CA GLU A 592 -2.89 39.41 -20.12
C GLU A 592 -2.40 39.17 -18.67
N VAL A 593 -1.20 38.60 -18.52
CA VAL A 593 -0.50 38.48 -17.26
C VAL A 593 0.57 39.57 -17.15
N PRO A 594 0.61 40.36 -16.09
CA PRO A 594 1.64 41.39 -15.93
C PRO A 594 2.97 40.77 -15.51
N SER A 595 4.02 41.22 -16.17
CA SER A 595 5.43 40.91 -15.93
C SER A 595 5.89 41.38 -14.52
N SER A 596 6.54 40.51 -13.75
CA SER A 596 7.20 40.80 -12.47
C SER A 596 8.71 40.51 -12.55
N PRO A 597 9.57 41.28 -11.84
CA PRO A 597 10.99 41.45 -12.15
C PRO A 597 11.86 40.35 -11.48
N ALA A 598 12.41 39.47 -12.29
CA ALA A 598 13.29 38.38 -11.89
C ALA A 598 14.80 38.71 -11.95
N HIS A 599 15.23 39.98 -12.10
CA HIS A 599 16.62 40.29 -12.41
C HIS A 599 17.50 40.77 -11.25
N ALA A 600 16.97 40.94 -10.02
CA ALA A 600 17.74 41.46 -8.90
C ALA A 600 18.28 40.40 -7.90
N ARG A 601 17.93 39.14 -8.07
CA ARG A 601 18.30 38.07 -7.09
C ARG A 601 19.54 37.26 -7.46
N HIS A 602 20.05 37.40 -8.69
CA HIS A 602 21.14 36.55 -9.21
C HIS A 602 22.55 37.00 -8.83
N GLN A 603 22.74 38.19 -8.32
CA GLN A 603 24.09 38.69 -7.98
C GLN A 603 24.49 38.46 -6.52
N ARG A 604 23.55 38.25 -5.59
CA ARG A 604 23.87 38.02 -4.15
C ARG A 604 24.27 36.60 -3.79
N ILE A 605 23.94 35.61 -4.64
CA ILE A 605 24.20 34.20 -4.35
C ILE A 605 25.63 33.75 -4.73
N LYS A 606 26.36 34.54 -5.52
CA LYS A 606 27.74 34.20 -5.94
C LYS A 606 28.82 34.43 -4.90
N GLU A 607 28.56 35.15 -3.85
CA GLU A 607 29.59 35.51 -2.83
C GLU A 607 29.55 34.61 -1.56
N GLU A 608 28.45 33.86 -1.32
CA GLU A 608 28.32 33.00 -0.12
C GLU A 608 28.63 31.49 -0.35
N LEU A 609 29.04 31.10 -1.57
CA LEU A 609 29.22 29.67 -1.92
C LEU A 609 30.64 29.13 -1.79
N ASN A 610 31.56 29.85 -1.09
CA ASN A 610 32.95 29.41 -0.99
C ASN A 610 33.36 28.67 0.30
N GLU A 611 32.42 28.33 1.19
CA GLU A 611 32.80 27.71 2.49
C GLU A 611 31.97 26.47 2.93
N ASN A 612 31.17 25.83 2.08
CA ASN A 612 30.54 24.57 2.51
C ASN A 612 30.52 23.51 1.37
N GLU A 613 31.67 22.92 1.16
CA GLU A 613 31.77 21.61 0.51
C GLU A 613 31.39 20.50 1.51
N LEU A 614 30.60 19.53 1.05
CA LEU A 614 30.27 18.26 1.68
C LEU A 614 29.00 18.21 2.55
N THR A 615 27.81 18.26 1.90
CA THR A 615 26.67 17.41 2.30
C THR A 615 25.55 17.55 1.25
N CYS A 616 25.53 16.67 0.27
CA CYS A 616 24.33 16.29 -0.48
C CYS A 616 23.86 14.92 -0.01
#